data_45674fd6bcb80c77c55de094e932815e
#
_entry.id   45674fd6bcb80c77c55de094e932815e
#
_cell.length_a   1.000
_cell.length_b   1.000
_cell.length_c   1.000
_cell.angle_alpha   90.00
_cell.angle_beta   90.00
_cell.angle_gamma   90.00
#
_symmetry.space_group_name_H-M   'P 1'
#
loop_
_entity.id
_entity.type
_entity.pdbx_description
1 polymer ?
#
loop_
_entity_poly.entity_id
_entity_poly.type
_entity_poly.pdbx_seq_one_letter_code
_entity_poly.pdbx_strand_id
1 'polypeptide(L)'
;MTKKQRVSIVLEKLEEKFGNPKCALNYNTPFELLVAVILSAQCTDVRVNMVTKEMFKKVNTPEQFAALSLPDIEDMIRSTGFFRNKAKNIKQCSEQILNEFNGQIPQEMNELTKLAGVGRKTANVVRGEIWGLAD
;
A
#
# COMPACT_ATOMS: atom_id res chain seq x y z
N MET A 1 -7.57 -20.64 -0.24
CA MET A 1 -8.39 -20.21 -0.28
C MET A 1 -8.67 -19.54 -0.48
N THR A 2 -8.02 -19.35 -0.32
CA THR A 2 -8.43 -18.74 -0.57
C THR A 2 -8.59 -18.06 -0.55
N LYS A 3 -8.09 -18.25 -0.54
CA LYS A 3 -8.46 -17.59 -0.58
C LYS A 3 -9.19 -17.07 -0.53
N LYS A 4 -9.23 -17.14 -0.54
CA LYS A 4 -10.08 -16.66 -0.54
C LYS A 4 -10.68 -16.66 -0.18
N GLN A 5 -10.21 -16.95 -0.14
CA GLN A 5 -10.88 -17.03 0.11
C GLN A 5 -10.99 -17.05 0.80
N ARG A 6 -10.73 -17.49 0.86
CA ARG A 6 -11.01 -17.57 1.36
C ARG A 6 -11.18 -17.33 2.06
N VAL A 7 -10.95 -17.38 2.29
CA VAL A 7 -11.37 -17.21 3.00
C VAL A 7 -11.60 -17.01 3.56
N SER A 8 -11.46 -17.11 3.70
CA SER A 8 -11.95 -17.09 4.36
C SER A 8 -12.22 -17.18 5.12
N ILE A 9 -12.10 -17.49 5.33
CA ILE A 9 -12.40 -17.68 6.17
C ILE A 9 -12.27 -17.78 7.05
N VAL A 10 -12.10 -18.11 7.08
CA VAL A 10 -12.21 -18.20 7.89
C VAL A 10 -11.85 -18.13 8.39
N LEU A 11 -11.55 -18.30 8.28
CA LEU A 11 -11.51 -18.30 8.64
C LEU A 11 -11.41 -17.96 9.09
N GLU A 12 -11.36 -17.86 9.15
CA GLU A 12 -11.42 -17.65 9.62
C GLU A 12 -11.44 -17.34 10.52
N LYS A 13 -11.35 -17.76 10.87
CA LYS A 13 -11.44 -17.48 11.72
C LYS A 13 -11.06 -17.60 12.65
N LEU A 14 -10.50 -18.06 12.76
CA LEU A 14 -9.97 -18.14 13.70
C LEU A 14 -8.84 -18.05 13.89
N GLU A 15 -8.24 -18.09 13.45
CA GLU A 15 -7.27 -17.81 13.57
C GLU A 15 -6.72 -16.88 13.52
N GLU A 16 -6.67 -16.43 13.37
CA GLU A 16 -6.35 -15.45 13.42
C GLU A 16 -5.96 -14.63 14.18
N LYS A 17 -5.90 -14.72 14.62
CA LYS A 17 -5.63 -13.86 15.52
C LYS A 17 -4.40 -14.08 16.15
N PHE A 18 -3.91 -14.99 16.25
CA PHE A 18 -2.89 -15.23 16.94
C PHE A 18 -1.66 -14.82 16.39
N GLY A 19 -1.20 -13.70 16.52
CA GLY A 19 0.06 -13.32 16.14
C GLY A 19 0.41 -13.60 14.72
N ASN A 20 -0.54 -13.79 13.98
CA ASN A 20 -0.28 -14.04 12.62
C ASN A 20 0.05 -12.74 11.93
N PRO A 21 1.21 -12.59 11.38
CA PRO A 21 1.65 -11.34 10.78
C PRO A 21 1.04 -11.03 9.42
N LYS A 22 -0.01 -11.70 9.04
CA LYS A 22 -0.61 -11.39 7.78
C LYS A 22 -1.06 -9.97 7.71
N CYS A 23 -0.90 -9.36 6.53
CA CYS A 23 -1.34 -8.01 6.29
C CYS A 23 -2.87 -7.96 6.25
N ALA A 24 -3.46 -7.04 7.01
CA ALA A 24 -4.91 -6.87 7.06
C ALA A 24 -5.38 -5.78 6.08
N LEU A 25 -4.50 -5.26 5.26
CA LEU A 25 -4.84 -4.21 4.30
C LEU A 25 -5.49 -4.81 3.06
N ASN A 26 -6.47 -4.11 2.51
CA ASN A 26 -7.16 -4.53 1.30
C ASN A 26 -6.48 -3.94 0.08
N TYR A 27 -6.25 -4.76 -0.94
CA TYR A 27 -5.62 -4.29 -2.17
C TYR A 27 -5.93 -5.25 -3.31
N ASN A 28 -5.90 -4.73 -4.53
CA ASN A 28 -6.11 -5.54 -5.73
C ASN A 28 -4.89 -5.56 -6.64
N THR A 29 -3.95 -4.65 -6.46
CA THR A 29 -2.73 -4.58 -7.28
C THR A 29 -1.53 -4.34 -6.37
N PRO A 30 -0.31 -4.64 -6.84
CA PRO A 30 0.89 -4.33 -6.05
C PRO A 30 1.00 -2.84 -5.71
N PHE A 31 0.61 -1.96 -6.63
CA PHE A 31 0.66 -0.53 -6.36
C PHE A 31 -0.33 -0.14 -5.27
N GLU A 32 -1.55 -0.71 -5.29
CA GLU A 32 -2.52 -0.44 -4.23
C GLU A 32 -1.99 -0.86 -2.87
N LEU A 33 -1.33 -2.01 -2.80
CA LEU A 33 -0.74 -2.45 -1.54
C LEU A 33 0.33 -1.47 -1.08
N LEU A 34 1.20 -1.03 -1.98
CA LEU A 34 2.26 -0.09 -1.63
C LEU A 34 1.69 1.19 -1.03
N VAL A 35 0.66 1.76 -1.67
CA VAL A 35 0.00 2.97 -1.18
C VAL A 35 -0.62 2.70 0.20
N ALA A 36 -1.31 1.57 0.34
CA ALA A 36 -1.95 1.23 1.61
C ALA A 36 -0.94 1.09 2.74
N VAL A 37 0.22 0.49 2.47
CA VAL A 37 1.27 0.33 3.49
C VAL A 37 1.85 1.69 3.87
N ILE A 38 2.06 2.58 2.90
CA ILE A 38 2.51 3.94 3.19
C ILE A 38 1.50 4.63 4.11
N LEU A 39 0.22 4.48 3.81
CA LEU A 39 -0.84 5.10 4.63
C LEU A 39 -0.92 4.50 6.02
N SER A 40 -0.51 3.24 6.19
CA SER A 40 -0.65 2.56 7.47
C SER A 40 0.35 3.02 8.53
N ALA A 41 1.32 3.85 8.17
CA ALA A 41 2.27 4.38 9.14
C ALA A 41 1.52 5.21 10.18
N GLN A 42 1.61 4.78 11.43
CA GLN A 42 0.92 5.42 12.56
C GLN A 42 -0.59 5.58 12.32
N CYS A 43 -1.17 4.57 11.68
CA CYS A 43 -2.62 4.54 11.42
C CYS A 43 -3.07 3.09 11.45
N THR A 44 -4.30 2.85 11.86
CA THR A 44 -4.82 1.49 11.93
C THR A 44 -5.17 0.97 10.54
N ASP A 45 -5.11 -0.36 10.36
CA ASP A 45 -5.51 -0.98 9.11
C ASP A 45 -6.97 -0.71 8.80
N VAL A 46 -7.82 -0.66 9.84
CA VAL A 46 -9.24 -0.37 9.66
C VAL A 46 -9.42 1.00 9.01
N ARG A 47 -8.72 2.01 9.54
CA ARG A 47 -8.84 3.37 9.00
C ARG A 47 -8.28 3.45 7.57
N VAL A 48 -7.15 2.80 7.32
CA VAL A 48 -6.56 2.77 5.99
C VAL A 48 -7.55 2.14 5.01
N ASN A 49 -8.13 1.00 5.36
CA ASN A 49 -9.08 0.31 4.48
C ASN A 49 -10.31 1.16 4.19
N MET A 50 -10.78 1.92 5.17
CA MET A 50 -11.91 2.84 4.95
C MET A 50 -11.57 3.90 3.92
N VAL A 51 -10.36 4.45 4.00
CA VAL A 51 -9.91 5.50 3.09
C VAL A 51 -9.66 4.93 1.69
N THR A 52 -8.94 3.81 1.61
CA THR A 52 -8.58 3.26 0.31
C THR A 52 -9.77 2.69 -0.45
N LYS A 53 -10.77 2.21 0.27
CA LYS A 53 -11.98 1.71 -0.36
C LYS A 53 -12.60 2.74 -1.30
N GLU A 54 -12.67 3.99 -0.85
CA GLU A 54 -13.22 5.06 -1.66
C GLU A 54 -12.19 5.63 -2.63
N MET A 55 -10.96 5.81 -2.17
CA MET A 55 -9.91 6.41 -2.98
C MET A 55 -9.58 5.56 -4.22
N PHE A 56 -9.47 4.25 -4.04
CA PHE A 56 -9.10 3.37 -5.14
C PHE A 56 -10.19 3.20 -6.19
N LYS A 57 -11.41 3.64 -5.91
CA LYS A 57 -12.44 3.72 -6.94
C LYS A 57 -12.15 4.84 -7.93
N LYS A 58 -11.40 5.84 -7.51
CA LYS A 58 -11.10 7.02 -8.32
C LYS A 58 -9.69 6.99 -8.86
N VAL A 59 -8.71 6.65 -8.03
CA VAL A 59 -7.30 6.64 -8.40
C VAL A 59 -6.62 5.41 -7.80
N ASN A 60 -6.02 4.60 -8.63
CA ASN A 60 -5.35 3.40 -8.16
C ASN A 60 -4.13 3.02 -8.99
N THR A 61 -3.59 3.94 -9.78
CA THR A 61 -2.40 3.68 -10.59
C THR A 61 -1.36 4.76 -10.36
N PRO A 62 -0.08 4.46 -10.60
CA PRO A 62 0.96 5.49 -10.48
C PRO A 62 0.70 6.68 -11.39
N GLU A 63 0.19 6.44 -12.61
CA GLU A 63 -0.11 7.50 -13.55
C GLU A 63 -1.12 8.47 -12.97
N GLN A 64 -2.16 7.94 -12.37
CA GLN A 64 -3.22 8.78 -11.80
C GLN A 64 -2.73 9.60 -10.62
N PHE A 65 -1.96 8.97 -9.72
CA PHE A 65 -1.44 9.70 -8.56
C PHE A 65 -0.40 10.74 -8.95
N ALA A 66 0.44 10.42 -9.93
CA ALA A 66 1.44 11.39 -10.40
C ALA A 66 0.78 12.62 -11.02
N ALA A 67 -0.41 12.45 -11.59
CA ALA A 67 -1.13 13.55 -12.25
C ALA A 67 -1.91 14.43 -11.26
N LEU A 68 -2.15 13.94 -10.04
CA LEU A 68 -2.89 14.71 -9.04
C LEU A 68 -2.01 15.76 -8.37
N SER A 69 -2.63 16.85 -7.93
CA SER A 69 -1.92 17.83 -7.12
C SER A 69 -1.76 17.30 -5.70
N LEU A 70 -0.79 17.83 -4.96
CA LEU A 70 -0.62 17.44 -3.55
C LEU A 70 -1.87 17.70 -2.72
N PRO A 71 -2.53 18.89 -2.83
CA PRO A 71 -3.74 19.12 -2.06
C PRO A 71 -4.84 18.10 -2.34
N ASP A 72 -4.96 17.62 -3.58
CA ASP A 72 -5.97 16.62 -3.92
C ASP A 72 -5.69 15.30 -3.21
N ILE A 73 -4.42 14.87 -3.20
CA ILE A 73 -4.05 13.64 -2.50
C ILE A 73 -4.23 13.83 -0.99
N GLU A 74 -3.80 14.96 -0.46
CA GLU A 74 -3.92 15.26 0.97
C GLU A 74 -5.37 15.15 1.43
N ASP A 75 -6.30 15.70 0.64
CA ASP A 75 -7.71 15.65 1.01
C ASP A 75 -8.23 14.23 1.09
N MET A 76 -7.81 13.36 0.19
CA MET A 76 -8.27 11.98 0.18
C MET A 76 -7.76 11.17 1.37
N ILE A 77 -6.57 11.48 1.86
CA ILE A 77 -5.92 10.68 2.90
C ILE A 77 -5.86 11.37 4.26
N ARG A 78 -6.50 12.52 4.39
CA ARG A 78 -6.38 13.36 5.60
C ARG A 78 -6.63 12.59 6.89
N SER A 79 -7.62 11.71 6.90
CA SER A 79 -7.98 11.01 8.13
C SER A 79 -6.98 9.93 8.55
N THR A 80 -5.98 9.62 7.73
CA THR A 80 -4.95 8.64 8.11
C THR A 80 -3.84 9.26 8.97
N GLY A 81 -3.82 10.59 9.13
CA GLY A 81 -2.78 11.27 9.88
C GLY A 81 -1.52 11.48 9.07
N PHE A 82 -0.71 12.45 9.45
CA PHE A 82 0.54 12.78 8.75
C PHE A 82 0.33 12.88 7.25
N PHE A 83 -0.80 13.43 6.86
CA PHE A 83 -1.26 13.38 5.47
C PHE A 83 -0.37 14.18 4.52
N ARG A 84 0.29 15.24 4.99
CA ARG A 84 1.17 16.02 4.11
C ARG A 84 2.38 15.22 3.66
N ASN A 85 3.04 14.55 4.61
CA ASN A 85 4.19 13.72 4.27
C ASN A 85 3.77 12.51 3.46
N LYS A 86 2.64 11.89 3.83
CA LYS A 86 2.15 10.72 3.10
C LYS A 86 1.79 11.08 1.66
N ALA A 87 1.12 12.22 1.44
CA ALA A 87 0.76 12.65 0.09
C ALA A 87 1.99 12.92 -0.75
N LYS A 88 2.99 13.58 -0.18
CA LYS A 88 4.23 13.87 -0.86
C LYS A 88 4.93 12.56 -1.25
N ASN A 89 4.99 11.61 -0.33
CA ASN A 89 5.63 10.33 -0.58
C ASN A 89 4.90 9.55 -1.66
N ILE A 90 3.57 9.52 -1.62
CA ILE A 90 2.78 8.79 -2.61
C ILE A 90 2.98 9.39 -4.00
N LYS A 91 2.93 10.70 -4.11
CA LYS A 91 3.12 11.36 -5.41
C LYS A 91 4.52 11.13 -5.95
N GLN A 92 5.53 11.34 -5.12
CA GLN A 92 6.93 11.16 -5.53
C GLN A 92 7.21 9.70 -5.88
N CYS A 93 6.71 8.77 -5.08
CA CYS A 93 6.85 7.35 -5.34
C CYS A 93 6.21 6.98 -6.67
N SER A 94 5.03 7.53 -6.97
CA SER A 94 4.35 7.27 -8.23
C SER A 94 5.17 7.76 -9.42
N GLU A 95 5.75 8.95 -9.30
CA GLU A 95 6.61 9.50 -10.35
C GLU A 95 7.87 8.64 -10.56
N GLN A 96 8.46 8.16 -9.45
CA GLN A 96 9.64 7.31 -9.54
C GLN A 96 9.31 5.99 -10.25
N ILE A 97 8.17 5.39 -9.92
CA ILE A 97 7.75 4.14 -10.54
C ILE A 97 7.58 4.32 -12.05
N LEU A 98 6.98 5.42 -12.46
CA LEU A 98 6.78 5.70 -13.88
C LEU A 98 8.09 5.96 -14.59
N ASN A 99 8.97 6.75 -13.99
CA ASN A 99 10.20 7.19 -14.65
C ASN A 99 11.33 6.17 -14.62
N GLU A 100 11.40 5.40 -13.55
CA GLU A 100 12.54 4.50 -13.34
C GLU A 100 12.21 3.01 -13.49
N PHE A 101 10.95 2.64 -13.34
CA PHE A 101 10.54 1.25 -13.33
C PHE A 101 9.41 0.93 -14.32
N ASN A 102 9.22 1.79 -15.30
CA ASN A 102 8.25 1.59 -16.38
C ASN A 102 6.82 1.34 -15.89
N GLY A 103 6.46 1.97 -14.78
CA GLY A 103 5.12 1.81 -14.22
C GLY A 103 4.89 0.55 -13.41
N GLN A 104 5.95 -0.26 -13.22
CA GLN A 104 5.85 -1.51 -12.48
C GLN A 104 6.52 -1.37 -11.12
N ILE A 105 5.98 -2.05 -10.11
CA ILE A 105 6.61 -2.06 -8.79
C ILE A 105 7.85 -2.94 -8.85
N PRO A 106 9.03 -2.44 -8.45
CA PRO A 106 10.22 -3.27 -8.45
C PRO A 106 10.16 -4.34 -7.36
N GLN A 107 10.81 -5.46 -7.60
CA GLN A 107 10.79 -6.59 -6.69
C GLN A 107 11.99 -6.62 -5.74
N GLU A 108 13.09 -6.01 -6.15
CA GLU A 108 14.32 -6.04 -5.36
C GLU A 108 14.27 -5.08 -4.17
N MET A 109 14.82 -5.53 -3.04
CA MET A 109 14.81 -4.73 -1.82
C MET A 109 15.48 -3.36 -2.02
N ASN A 110 16.65 -3.35 -2.66
CA ASN A 110 17.38 -2.10 -2.84
C ASN A 110 16.72 -1.15 -3.82
N GLU A 111 15.87 -1.65 -4.69
CA GLU A 111 15.09 -0.78 -5.58
C GLU A 111 13.84 -0.25 -4.90
N LEU A 112 13.15 -1.12 -4.16
CA LEU A 112 11.96 -0.71 -3.43
C LEU A 112 12.27 0.39 -2.42
N THR A 113 13.38 0.25 -1.71
CA THR A 113 13.73 1.22 -0.67
C THR A 113 14.20 2.55 -1.22
N LYS A 114 14.39 2.68 -2.54
CA LYS A 114 14.65 3.96 -3.17
C LYS A 114 13.39 4.77 -3.36
N LEU A 115 12.24 4.12 -3.31
CA LEU A 115 10.97 4.82 -3.50
C LEU A 115 10.64 5.68 -2.28
N ALA A 116 10.05 6.86 -2.54
CA ALA A 116 9.69 7.77 -1.46
C ALA A 116 8.69 7.10 -0.53
N GLY A 117 8.93 7.19 0.76
CA GLY A 117 8.05 6.62 1.77
C GLY A 117 8.21 5.12 1.99
N VAL A 118 9.16 4.49 1.29
CA VAL A 118 9.35 3.05 1.40
C VAL A 118 10.65 2.74 2.10
N GLY A 119 10.55 2.34 3.36
CA GLY A 119 11.69 1.84 4.11
C GLY A 119 11.79 0.34 3.98
N ARG A 120 12.76 -0.26 4.66
CA ARG A 120 12.98 -1.69 4.60
C ARG A 120 11.79 -2.50 5.08
N LYS A 121 11.15 -2.03 6.16
CA LYS A 121 9.97 -2.71 6.71
C LYS A 121 8.82 -2.70 5.71
N THR A 122 8.56 -1.55 5.10
CA THR A 122 7.52 -1.43 4.08
C THR A 122 7.82 -2.32 2.89
N ALA A 123 9.08 -2.32 2.43
CA ALA A 123 9.48 -3.15 1.31
C ALA A 123 9.28 -4.64 1.61
N ASN A 124 9.58 -5.07 2.83
CA ASN A 124 9.37 -6.46 3.22
C ASN A 124 7.90 -6.86 3.18
N VAL A 125 7.01 -5.98 3.63
CA VAL A 125 5.57 -6.26 3.57
C VAL A 125 5.13 -6.46 2.12
N VAL A 126 5.54 -5.56 1.24
CA VAL A 126 5.16 -5.63 -0.18
C VAL A 126 5.74 -6.89 -0.82
N ARG A 127 7.01 -7.18 -0.59
CA ARG A 127 7.66 -8.35 -1.18
C ARG A 127 7.02 -9.65 -0.69
N GLY A 128 6.70 -9.71 0.60
CA GLY A 128 6.07 -10.88 1.18
C GLY A 128 4.68 -11.12 0.64
N GLU A 129 3.88 -10.05 0.57
CA GLU A 129 2.49 -10.18 0.13
C GLU A 129 2.35 -10.45 -1.36
N ILE A 130 3.17 -9.81 -2.19
CA ILE A 130 3.00 -9.89 -3.64
C ILE A 130 3.75 -11.08 -4.24
N TRP A 131 4.98 -11.31 -3.77
CA TRP A 131 5.85 -12.32 -4.38
C TRP A 131 6.26 -13.45 -3.46
N GLY A 132 5.81 -13.43 -2.21
CA GLY A 132 6.21 -14.45 -1.24
C GLY A 132 7.66 -14.36 -0.82
N LEU A 133 8.28 -13.19 -1.00
CA LEU A 133 9.67 -12.96 -0.64
C LEU A 133 9.74 -12.17 0.66
N ALA A 134 10.56 -12.58 1.58
CA ALA A 134 10.75 -11.84 2.82
C ALA A 134 12.17 -12.05 3.32
N ASP A 135 12.77 -11.02 3.84
CA ASP A 135 14.11 -11.10 4.41
C ASP A 135 14.07 -11.35 5.90
#